data_563e8bf45c719c9db823da9ca7bdea4f
#
_entry.id   563e8bf45c719c9db823da9ca7bdea4f
#
_cell.length_a   1.000
_cell.length_b   1.000
_cell.length_c   1.000
_cell.angle_alpha   90.00
_cell.angle_beta   90.00
_cell.angle_gamma   90.00
#
_symmetry.space_group_name_H-M   'P 1'
#
loop_
_entity.id
_entity.type
_entity.pdbx_description
1 polymer ?
#
loop_
_entity_poly.entity_id
_entity_poly.type
_entity_poly.pdbx_seq_one_letter_code
_entity_poly.pdbx_strand_id
1 'polypeptide(L)'
;VDRSEDSRIMISEIAKYAGCRTTKILRLSDDIDILESKHYLRASRCRKSLSYRVPGAVLKSLRKNQPYIHEEEPVADTQTFFDRFDKLMNEKEDDELTHDSLIEQTMDMLVEIKDTKFATELRRCGFGDEDTLLFVFMAHLFVENNDDNIGFHDIDDIFDDNEIPSWVKREFRTRESELFEKELIENVNEDGMARSDAFKLTDKAKEELLCELNINE
;
A
#
# COMPACT_ATOMS: atom_id res chain seq x y z
N VAL A 1 21.50 -24.48 -4.66
CA VAL A 1 20.59 -23.86 -3.70
C VAL A 1 21.00 -22.40 -3.59
N ASP A 2 20.47 -21.59 -4.49
CA ASP A 2 20.75 -20.16 -4.52
C ASP A 2 19.84 -19.51 -3.48
N ARG A 3 20.43 -19.16 -2.35
CA ARG A 3 19.76 -18.26 -1.41
C ARG A 3 19.79 -16.91 -2.09
N SER A 4 18.61 -16.36 -2.41
CA SER A 4 18.48 -14.96 -2.74
C SER A 4 19.04 -14.17 -1.55
N GLU A 5 20.31 -13.75 -1.65
CA GLU A 5 20.88 -12.79 -0.73
C GLU A 5 19.98 -11.58 -0.73
N ASP A 6 19.58 -11.17 0.45
CA ASP A 6 18.79 -9.99 0.71
C ASP A 6 19.49 -8.80 0.03
N SER A 7 18.96 -8.38 -1.10
CA SER A 7 19.58 -7.36 -1.97
C SER A 7 19.35 -5.93 -1.46
N ARG A 8 18.97 -5.79 -0.19
CA ARG A 8 18.73 -4.51 0.47
C ARG A 8 20.05 -3.84 0.84
N ILE A 9 20.22 -2.59 0.46
CA ILE A 9 21.41 -1.82 0.70
C ILE A 9 21.09 -0.57 1.52
N MET A 10 21.72 -0.40 2.65
CA MET A 10 21.62 0.81 3.46
C MET A 10 22.50 1.94 2.92
N ILE A 11 22.10 3.19 3.18
CA ILE A 11 22.90 4.39 2.79
C ILE A 11 24.35 4.30 3.29
N SER A 12 24.56 3.74 4.48
CA SER A 12 25.90 3.54 5.05
C SER A 12 26.76 2.56 4.23
N GLU A 13 26.13 1.54 3.65
CA GLU A 13 26.81 0.56 2.80
C GLU A 13 27.09 1.17 1.42
N ILE A 14 26.16 1.91 0.84
CA ILE A 14 26.40 2.68 -0.39
C ILE A 14 27.62 3.59 -0.21
N ALA A 15 27.69 4.31 0.90
CA ALA A 15 28.82 5.18 1.21
C ALA A 15 30.14 4.41 1.31
N LYS A 16 30.13 3.23 1.94
CA LYS A 16 31.28 2.34 2.05
C LYS A 16 31.76 1.85 0.69
N TYR A 17 30.84 1.38 -0.17
CA TYR A 17 31.19 0.94 -1.53
C TYR A 17 31.69 2.08 -2.42
N ALA A 18 31.10 3.28 -2.27
CA ALA A 18 31.51 4.47 -3.00
C ALA A 18 32.81 5.11 -2.44
N GLY A 19 33.38 4.57 -1.35
CA GLY A 19 34.59 5.11 -0.73
C GLY A 19 34.43 6.54 -0.20
N CYS A 20 33.23 6.90 0.24
CA CYS A 20 32.90 8.24 0.71
C CYS A 20 32.22 8.24 2.08
N ARG A 21 32.00 9.43 2.66
CA ARG A 21 31.26 9.57 3.92
C ARG A 21 29.75 9.47 3.66
N THR A 22 29.01 8.88 4.61
CA THR A 22 27.55 8.78 4.56
C THR A 22 26.85 10.13 4.31
N THR A 23 27.40 11.23 4.88
CA THR A 23 26.90 12.58 4.66
C THR A 23 26.98 13.03 3.20
N LYS A 24 27.88 12.46 2.40
CA LYS A 24 27.96 12.77 0.96
C LYS A 24 26.80 12.08 0.21
N ILE A 25 26.46 10.86 0.58
CA ILE A 25 25.31 10.15 -0.01
C ILE A 25 24.00 10.82 0.39
N LEU A 26 23.85 11.27 1.64
CA LEU A 26 22.67 12.02 2.08
C LEU A 26 22.42 13.33 1.31
N ARG A 27 23.47 13.92 0.73
CA ARG A 27 23.32 15.10 -0.16
C ARG A 27 22.79 14.74 -1.55
N LEU A 28 22.75 13.47 -1.89
CA LEU A 28 22.19 12.94 -3.13
C LEU A 28 20.76 12.40 -2.92
N SER A 29 20.09 12.79 -1.83
CA SER A 29 18.70 12.37 -1.54
C SER A 29 17.78 12.66 -2.71
N ASP A 30 17.86 13.87 -3.29
CA ASP A 30 17.03 14.25 -4.43
C ASP A 30 17.26 13.34 -5.66
N ASP A 31 18.52 12.89 -5.87
CA ASP A 31 18.83 11.94 -6.95
C ASP A 31 18.27 10.54 -6.65
N ILE A 32 18.29 10.14 -5.38
CA ILE A 32 17.70 8.87 -4.92
C ILE A 32 16.18 8.90 -5.12
N ASP A 33 15.53 10.01 -4.72
CA ASP A 33 14.10 10.22 -4.90
C ASP A 33 13.71 10.20 -6.39
N ILE A 34 14.54 10.77 -7.28
CA ILE A 34 14.35 10.67 -8.74
C ILE A 34 14.46 9.22 -9.21
N LEU A 35 15.41 8.45 -8.70
CA LEU A 35 15.55 7.03 -9.07
C LEU A 35 14.37 6.20 -8.58
N GLU A 36 13.86 6.50 -7.40
CA GLU A 36 12.67 5.86 -6.85
C GLU A 36 11.42 6.21 -7.67
N SER A 37 11.19 7.49 -7.96
CA SER A 37 10.06 7.95 -8.79
C SER A 37 10.05 7.39 -10.21
N LYS A 38 11.23 6.99 -10.71
CA LYS A 38 11.38 6.31 -12.01
C LYS A 38 11.42 4.78 -11.90
N HIS A 39 11.11 4.24 -10.73
CA HIS A 39 11.11 2.80 -10.44
C HIS A 39 12.45 2.08 -10.65
N TYR A 40 13.56 2.81 -10.61
CA TYR A 40 14.92 2.21 -10.62
C TYR A 40 15.34 1.70 -9.25
N LEU A 41 14.79 2.26 -8.18
CA LEU A 41 14.99 1.87 -6.81
C LEU A 41 13.64 1.71 -6.11
N ARG A 42 13.60 0.87 -5.09
CA ARG A 42 12.51 0.78 -4.12
C ARG A 42 13.07 1.01 -2.73
N ALA A 43 12.44 1.91 -1.98
CA ALA A 43 12.75 2.08 -0.56
C ALA A 43 12.01 1.01 0.25
N SER A 44 12.67 0.49 1.26
CA SER A 44 12.08 -0.40 2.26
C SER A 44 12.50 0.06 3.65
N ARG A 45 11.54 0.19 4.54
CA ARG A 45 11.78 0.61 5.92
C ARG A 45 11.61 -0.57 6.87
N CYS A 46 12.69 -0.94 7.55
CA CYS A 46 12.69 -2.00 8.54
C CYS A 46 13.22 -1.46 9.87
N ARG A 47 12.42 -1.54 10.95
CA ARG A 47 12.81 -1.18 12.33
C ARG A 47 13.56 0.15 12.48
N LYS A 48 13.13 1.24 11.86
CA LYS A 48 13.79 2.56 11.85
C LYS A 48 15.03 2.66 10.94
N SER A 49 15.35 1.65 10.17
CA SER A 49 16.37 1.76 9.13
C SER A 49 15.71 1.81 7.76
N LEU A 50 16.18 2.74 6.93
CA LEU A 50 15.80 2.85 5.53
C LEU A 50 16.85 2.11 4.71
N SER A 51 16.41 1.17 3.90
CA SER A 51 17.22 0.44 2.93
C SER A 51 16.65 0.62 1.53
N TYR A 52 17.47 0.36 0.54
CA TYR A 52 17.06 0.46 -0.87
C TYR A 52 17.31 -0.87 -1.56
N ARG A 53 16.44 -1.19 -2.50
CA ARG A 53 16.53 -2.39 -3.32
C ARG A 53 16.39 -1.99 -4.80
N VAL A 54 17.14 -2.65 -5.66
CA VAL A 54 16.97 -2.52 -7.11
C VAL A 54 15.99 -3.60 -7.57
N PRO A 55 14.83 -3.24 -8.15
CA PRO A 55 13.85 -4.22 -8.62
C PRO A 55 14.46 -5.23 -9.60
N GLY A 56 13.98 -6.47 -9.56
CA GLY A 56 14.49 -7.55 -10.40
C GLY A 56 14.39 -7.25 -11.90
N ALA A 57 13.35 -6.53 -12.32
CA ALA A 57 13.17 -6.08 -13.71
C ALA A 57 14.27 -5.11 -14.15
N VAL A 58 14.68 -4.19 -13.27
CA VAL A 58 15.81 -3.27 -13.51
C VAL A 58 17.12 -4.06 -13.62
N LEU A 59 17.39 -4.98 -12.68
CA LEU A 59 18.58 -5.84 -12.72
C LEU A 59 18.64 -6.67 -14.01
N LYS A 60 17.51 -7.21 -14.44
CA LYS A 60 17.41 -7.98 -15.70
C LYS A 60 17.73 -7.14 -16.91
N SER A 61 17.25 -5.89 -16.96
CA SER A 61 17.55 -4.94 -18.05
C SER A 61 19.02 -4.55 -18.05
N LEU A 62 19.62 -4.28 -16.86
CA LEU A 62 21.04 -3.99 -16.72
C LEU A 62 21.92 -5.16 -17.17
N ARG A 63 21.59 -6.40 -16.80
CA ARG A 63 22.33 -7.60 -17.22
C ARG A 63 22.29 -7.83 -18.73
N LYS A 64 21.20 -7.42 -19.37
CA LYS A 64 21.02 -7.52 -20.84
C LYS A 64 21.56 -6.30 -21.58
N ASN A 65 22.10 -5.31 -20.87
CA ASN A 65 22.50 -4.00 -21.42
C ASN A 65 21.40 -3.35 -22.25
N GLN A 66 20.18 -3.41 -21.76
CA GLN A 66 18.99 -2.81 -22.38
C GLN A 66 18.45 -1.69 -21.47
N PRO A 67 17.87 -0.64 -22.04
CA PRO A 67 17.20 0.36 -21.23
C PRO A 67 16.04 -0.29 -20.46
N TYR A 68 15.91 0.06 -19.19
CA TYR A 68 14.71 -0.27 -18.41
C TYR A 68 13.60 0.71 -18.80
N ILE A 69 12.47 0.17 -19.19
CA ILE A 69 11.24 0.91 -19.44
C ILE A 69 10.25 0.37 -18.44
N HIS A 70 9.78 1.22 -17.56
CA HIS A 70 8.68 0.88 -16.66
C HIS A 70 7.39 1.01 -17.50
N GLU A 71 6.79 -0.12 -17.83
CA GLU A 71 5.49 -0.19 -18.49
C GLU A 71 4.44 -0.21 -17.39
N GLU A 72 3.90 0.95 -17.02
CA GLU A 72 2.70 1.03 -16.25
C GLU A 72 1.51 0.78 -17.17
N GLU A 73 0.78 -0.28 -16.91
CA GLU A 73 -0.54 -0.46 -17.49
C GLU A 73 -1.45 0.62 -16.92
N PRO A 74 -2.08 1.47 -17.75
CA PRO A 74 -2.95 2.52 -17.24
C PRO A 74 -4.13 1.92 -16.48
N VAL A 75 -4.45 2.48 -15.34
CA VAL A 75 -5.62 2.10 -14.55
C VAL A 75 -6.85 2.73 -15.21
N ALA A 76 -7.69 1.89 -15.82
CA ALA A 76 -8.78 2.37 -16.66
C ALA A 76 -10.13 2.46 -15.95
N ASP A 77 -10.33 1.60 -14.94
CA ASP A 77 -11.60 1.46 -14.22
C ASP A 77 -11.37 0.91 -12.80
N THR A 78 -12.45 0.73 -12.06
CA THR A 78 -12.41 0.25 -10.68
C THR A 78 -11.86 -1.18 -10.57
N GLN A 79 -12.12 -2.06 -11.55
CA GLN A 79 -11.58 -3.41 -11.52
C GLN A 79 -10.06 -3.41 -11.69
N THR A 80 -9.56 -2.73 -12.73
CA THR A 80 -8.12 -2.61 -12.97
C THR A 80 -7.39 -1.89 -11.83
N PHE A 81 -8.09 -1.01 -11.10
CA PHE A 81 -7.57 -0.39 -9.89
C PHE A 81 -7.29 -1.46 -8.80
N PHE A 82 -8.26 -2.33 -8.50
CA PHE A 82 -8.06 -3.38 -7.48
C PHE A 82 -7.04 -4.44 -7.95
N ASP A 83 -7.04 -4.82 -9.22
CA ASP A 83 -6.03 -5.72 -9.80
C ASP A 83 -4.60 -5.13 -9.66
N ARG A 84 -4.47 -3.81 -9.80
CA ARG A 84 -3.19 -3.12 -9.61
C ARG A 84 -2.83 -2.98 -8.13
N PHE A 85 -3.82 -2.70 -7.28
CA PHE A 85 -3.63 -2.63 -5.83
C PHE A 85 -3.17 -3.97 -5.27
N ASP A 86 -3.71 -5.10 -5.77
CA ASP A 86 -3.24 -6.44 -5.43
C ASP A 86 -1.74 -6.63 -5.74
N LYS A 87 -1.28 -6.16 -6.89
CA LYS A 87 0.15 -6.17 -7.23
C LYS A 87 0.99 -5.35 -6.25
N LEU A 88 0.48 -4.18 -5.82
CA LEU A 88 1.16 -3.36 -4.80
C LEU A 88 1.22 -4.06 -3.44
N MET A 89 0.17 -4.78 -3.06
CA MET A 89 0.17 -5.57 -1.82
C MET A 89 1.19 -6.72 -1.87
N ASN A 90 1.31 -7.41 -3.01
CA ASN A 90 2.36 -8.42 -3.21
C ASN A 90 3.78 -7.80 -3.12
N GLU A 91 4.00 -6.60 -3.71
CA GLU A 91 5.27 -5.86 -3.56
C GLU A 91 5.52 -5.46 -2.09
N LYS A 92 4.46 -5.16 -1.34
CA LYS A 92 4.52 -4.83 0.08
C LYS A 92 4.91 -6.05 0.93
N GLU A 93 4.33 -7.22 0.68
CA GLU A 93 4.68 -8.48 1.33
C GLU A 93 6.15 -8.88 1.08
N ASP A 94 6.64 -8.62 -0.13
CA ASP A 94 8.03 -8.86 -0.51
C ASP A 94 9.02 -7.80 0.04
N ASP A 95 8.55 -6.88 0.90
CA ASP A 95 9.32 -5.73 1.40
C ASP A 95 9.91 -4.83 0.29
N GLU A 96 9.31 -4.81 -0.88
CA GLU A 96 9.75 -3.98 -2.01
C GLU A 96 9.12 -2.59 -1.99
N LEU A 97 8.08 -2.38 -1.17
CA LEU A 97 7.30 -1.17 -1.09
C LEU A 97 7.21 -0.66 0.36
N THR A 98 7.46 0.62 0.59
CA THR A 98 7.22 1.26 1.90
C THR A 98 5.76 1.65 2.05
N HIS A 99 5.30 1.85 3.28
CA HIS A 99 3.96 2.36 3.57
C HIS A 99 3.70 3.70 2.87
N ASP A 100 4.64 4.65 2.95
CA ASP A 100 4.51 5.95 2.29
C ASP A 100 4.37 5.81 0.77
N SER A 101 5.16 4.92 0.15
CA SER A 101 5.07 4.65 -1.30
C SER A 101 3.76 3.94 -1.68
N LEU A 102 3.22 3.10 -0.80
CA LEU A 102 1.91 2.48 -1.02
C LEU A 102 0.80 3.53 -1.03
N ILE A 103 0.82 4.48 -0.08
CA ILE A 103 -0.10 5.63 -0.07
C ILE A 103 0.02 6.40 -1.39
N GLU A 104 1.23 6.84 -1.76
CA GLU A 104 1.46 7.67 -2.95
C GLU A 104 0.93 6.99 -4.22
N GLN A 105 1.29 5.73 -4.46
CA GLN A 105 0.83 5.00 -5.64
C GLN A 105 -0.68 4.76 -5.63
N THR A 106 -1.28 4.51 -4.46
CA THR A 106 -2.74 4.36 -4.34
C THR A 106 -3.45 5.67 -4.70
N MET A 107 -2.95 6.82 -4.21
CA MET A 107 -3.52 8.12 -4.55
C MET A 107 -3.39 8.44 -6.04
N ASP A 108 -2.25 8.14 -6.65
CA ASP A 108 -2.02 8.33 -8.09
C ASP A 108 -3.01 7.50 -8.92
N MET A 109 -3.20 6.23 -8.58
CA MET A 109 -4.19 5.37 -9.25
C MET A 109 -5.64 5.89 -9.10
N LEU A 110 -6.01 6.43 -7.93
CA LEU A 110 -7.32 7.03 -7.73
C LEU A 110 -7.53 8.29 -8.60
N VAL A 111 -6.46 9.03 -8.89
CA VAL A 111 -6.53 10.17 -9.83
C VAL A 111 -6.74 9.69 -11.25
N GLU A 112 -6.14 8.58 -11.67
CA GLU A 112 -6.35 8.01 -13.00
C GLU A 112 -7.81 7.60 -13.24
N ILE A 113 -8.45 7.00 -12.25
CA ILE A 113 -9.86 6.56 -12.31
C ILE A 113 -10.85 7.59 -11.73
N LYS A 114 -10.48 8.86 -11.66
CA LYS A 114 -11.26 9.94 -11.01
C LYS A 114 -12.73 10.04 -11.44
N ASP A 115 -13.06 9.55 -12.63
CA ASP A 115 -14.40 9.62 -13.22
C ASP A 115 -15.24 8.37 -12.93
N THR A 116 -14.69 7.33 -12.30
CA THR A 116 -15.45 6.17 -11.82
C THR A 116 -16.33 6.56 -10.63
N LYS A 117 -17.38 5.77 -10.40
CA LYS A 117 -18.24 5.97 -9.23
C LYS A 117 -17.48 5.75 -7.94
N PHE A 118 -16.65 4.67 -7.88
CA PHE A 118 -15.79 4.36 -6.75
C PHE A 118 -14.94 5.57 -6.33
N ALA A 119 -14.10 6.10 -7.23
CA ALA A 119 -13.23 7.24 -6.92
C ALA A 119 -14.00 8.51 -6.59
N THR A 120 -15.17 8.72 -7.23
CA THR A 120 -16.04 9.87 -6.97
C THR A 120 -16.64 9.82 -5.57
N GLU A 121 -17.22 8.68 -5.18
CA GLU A 121 -17.84 8.54 -3.86
C GLU A 121 -16.78 8.53 -2.75
N LEU A 122 -15.63 7.88 -2.97
CA LEU A 122 -14.52 7.90 -2.02
C LEU A 122 -14.01 9.34 -1.77
N ARG A 123 -13.88 10.14 -2.83
CA ARG A 123 -13.50 11.56 -2.71
C ARG A 123 -14.56 12.38 -1.96
N ARG A 124 -15.85 12.06 -2.10
CA ARG A 124 -16.92 12.71 -1.35
C ARG A 124 -16.85 12.48 0.15
N CYS A 125 -16.24 11.35 0.57
CA CYS A 125 -16.00 11.08 1.99
C CYS A 125 -15.05 12.10 2.62
N GLY A 126 -14.11 12.66 1.83
CA GLY A 126 -13.19 13.71 2.28
C GLY A 126 -12.10 13.21 3.22
N PHE A 127 -11.73 11.93 3.13
CA PHE A 127 -10.69 11.31 3.94
C PHE A 127 -9.31 11.91 3.68
N GLY A 128 -8.44 11.84 4.69
CA GLY A 128 -7.00 11.94 4.50
C GLY A 128 -6.43 10.71 3.77
N ASP A 129 -5.17 10.81 3.34
CA ASP A 129 -4.54 9.76 2.54
C ASP A 129 -4.47 8.42 3.29
N GLU A 130 -4.23 8.47 4.60
CA GLU A 130 -4.16 7.30 5.47
C GLU A 130 -5.50 6.56 5.58
N ASP A 131 -6.59 7.29 5.89
CA ASP A 131 -7.92 6.69 5.96
C ASP A 131 -8.41 6.20 4.60
N THR A 132 -8.00 6.89 3.52
CA THR A 132 -8.25 6.43 2.15
C THR A 132 -7.57 5.10 1.88
N LEU A 133 -6.27 4.97 2.22
CA LEU A 133 -5.54 3.70 2.08
C LEU A 133 -6.16 2.59 2.92
N LEU A 134 -6.49 2.87 4.19
CA LEU A 134 -7.15 1.89 5.08
C LEU A 134 -8.47 1.39 4.48
N PHE A 135 -9.29 2.29 3.95
CA PHE A 135 -10.53 1.90 3.29
C PHE A 135 -10.28 1.07 2.03
N VAL A 136 -9.36 1.52 1.16
CA VAL A 136 -9.01 0.78 -0.07
C VAL A 136 -8.51 -0.62 0.25
N PHE A 137 -7.67 -0.76 1.28
CA PHE A 137 -7.16 -2.06 1.72
C PHE A 137 -8.29 -2.98 2.20
N MET A 138 -9.18 -2.49 3.05
CA MET A 138 -10.34 -3.28 3.52
C MET A 138 -11.27 -3.65 2.37
N ALA A 139 -11.47 -2.72 1.42
CA ALA A 139 -12.25 -2.99 0.21
C ALA A 139 -11.58 -4.05 -0.68
N HIS A 140 -10.23 -4.01 -0.80
CA HIS A 140 -9.45 -5.01 -1.52
C HIS A 140 -9.64 -6.41 -0.93
N LEU A 141 -9.51 -6.58 0.38
CA LEU A 141 -9.72 -7.87 1.04
C LEU A 141 -11.14 -8.40 0.81
N PHE A 142 -12.13 -7.52 0.81
CA PHE A 142 -13.50 -7.91 0.51
C PHE A 142 -13.68 -8.30 -0.97
N VAL A 143 -13.12 -7.53 -1.91
CA VAL A 143 -13.24 -7.80 -3.36
C VAL A 143 -12.55 -9.11 -3.75
N GLU A 144 -11.34 -9.36 -3.23
CA GLU A 144 -10.57 -10.55 -3.59
C GLU A 144 -11.03 -11.83 -2.87
N ASN A 145 -11.35 -11.71 -1.59
CA ASN A 145 -11.59 -12.86 -0.72
C ASN A 145 -13.00 -12.92 -0.14
N ASN A 146 -13.86 -11.95 -0.42
CA ASN A 146 -15.15 -11.77 0.26
C ASN A 146 -14.99 -11.76 1.80
N ASP A 147 -13.91 -11.08 2.26
CA ASP A 147 -13.56 -11.10 3.68
C ASP A 147 -14.39 -10.07 4.46
N ASP A 148 -15.24 -10.59 5.32
CA ASP A 148 -16.08 -9.83 6.26
C ASP A 148 -15.58 -9.96 7.71
N ASN A 149 -14.32 -10.33 7.93
CA ASN A 149 -13.75 -10.51 9.28
C ASN A 149 -12.30 -10.01 9.35
N ILE A 150 -12.09 -8.76 8.97
CA ILE A 150 -10.77 -8.12 8.89
C ILE A 150 -10.32 -7.74 10.30
N GLY A 151 -9.18 -8.27 10.73
CA GLY A 151 -8.58 -7.99 12.03
C GLY A 151 -7.41 -7.03 11.96
N PHE A 152 -6.87 -6.66 13.14
CA PHE A 152 -5.65 -5.86 13.17
C PHE A 152 -4.43 -6.55 12.56
N HIS A 153 -4.40 -7.87 12.55
CA HIS A 153 -3.33 -8.66 11.93
C HIS A 153 -3.35 -8.54 10.39
N ASP A 154 -4.53 -8.34 9.79
CA ASP A 154 -4.63 -8.08 8.35
C ASP A 154 -4.22 -6.63 8.05
N ILE A 155 -4.66 -5.68 8.91
CA ILE A 155 -4.31 -4.26 8.76
C ILE A 155 -2.80 -4.01 8.98
N ASP A 156 -2.11 -4.84 9.75
CA ASP A 156 -0.65 -4.75 9.94
C ASP A 156 0.11 -4.81 8.60
N ASP A 157 -0.40 -5.54 7.60
CA ASP A 157 0.27 -5.81 6.31
C ASP A 157 0.53 -4.55 5.47
N ILE A 158 -0.26 -3.48 5.66
CA ILE A 158 -0.02 -2.22 4.94
C ILE A 158 1.05 -1.34 5.59
N PHE A 159 1.46 -1.62 6.83
CA PHE A 159 2.45 -0.83 7.56
C PHE A 159 3.85 -1.43 7.45
N ASP A 160 4.86 -0.58 7.61
CA ASP A 160 6.25 -1.03 7.63
C ASP A 160 6.50 -1.84 8.91
N ASP A 161 7.29 -2.92 8.76
CA ASP A 161 7.58 -3.88 9.83
C ASP A 161 6.34 -4.64 10.36
N ASN A 162 5.21 -4.60 9.66
CA ASN A 162 3.92 -5.14 10.10
C ASN A 162 3.54 -4.63 11.50
N GLU A 163 3.85 -3.37 11.77
CA GLU A 163 3.54 -2.70 13.03
C GLU A 163 2.51 -1.59 12.82
N ILE A 164 1.24 -1.90 13.06
CA ILE A 164 0.17 -0.91 13.02
C ILE A 164 0.40 0.19 14.07
N PRO A 165 0.36 1.47 13.71
CA PRO A 165 0.51 2.55 14.65
C PRO A 165 -0.53 2.50 15.78
N SER A 166 -0.10 2.81 17.00
CA SER A 166 -0.99 2.73 18.19
C SER A 166 -2.19 3.68 18.11
N TRP A 167 -2.09 4.78 17.35
CA TRP A 167 -3.22 5.69 17.12
C TRP A 167 -4.30 5.03 16.25
N VAL A 168 -3.95 4.28 15.22
CA VAL A 168 -4.91 3.52 14.38
C VAL A 168 -5.65 2.50 15.24
N LYS A 169 -4.90 1.69 16.02
CA LYS A 169 -5.52 0.70 16.93
C LYS A 169 -6.50 1.35 17.91
N ARG A 170 -6.14 2.54 18.43
CA ARG A 170 -7.02 3.29 19.33
C ARG A 170 -8.27 3.74 18.63
N GLU A 171 -8.15 4.44 17.51
CA GLU A 171 -9.29 5.01 16.77
C GLU A 171 -10.26 3.94 16.28
N PHE A 172 -9.75 2.79 15.86
CA PHE A 172 -10.60 1.66 15.48
C PHE A 172 -11.33 1.05 16.69
N ARG A 173 -10.63 0.88 17.82
CA ARG A 173 -11.27 0.34 19.06
C ARG A 173 -12.30 1.28 19.67
N THR A 174 -12.06 2.59 19.59
CA THR A 174 -12.97 3.62 20.13
C THR A 174 -14.03 4.04 19.10
N ARG A 175 -13.93 3.57 17.83
CA ARG A 175 -14.80 3.96 16.71
C ARG A 175 -14.71 5.46 16.38
N GLU A 176 -13.54 6.06 16.61
CA GLU A 176 -13.26 7.47 16.32
C GLU A 176 -12.65 7.69 14.93
N SER A 177 -12.30 6.60 14.19
CA SER A 177 -11.84 6.71 12.80
C SER A 177 -12.96 7.27 11.91
N GLU A 178 -12.60 8.11 10.95
CA GLU A 178 -13.52 8.67 9.96
C GLU A 178 -14.28 7.59 9.17
N LEU A 179 -13.71 6.39 9.02
CA LEU A 179 -14.38 5.25 8.39
C LEU A 179 -15.63 4.81 9.14
N PHE A 180 -15.62 4.84 10.47
CA PHE A 180 -16.81 4.60 11.30
C PHE A 180 -17.79 5.77 11.26
N GLU A 181 -17.30 7.01 11.32
CA GLU A 181 -18.16 8.20 11.27
C GLU A 181 -18.95 8.29 9.96
N LYS A 182 -18.33 7.86 8.85
CA LYS A 182 -18.99 7.80 7.53
C LYS A 182 -19.82 6.54 7.31
N GLU A 183 -19.86 5.65 8.30
CA GLU A 183 -20.58 4.37 8.24
C GLU A 183 -20.11 3.46 7.08
N LEU A 184 -18.81 3.46 6.78
CA LEU A 184 -18.25 2.59 5.75
C LEU A 184 -17.74 1.26 6.31
N ILE A 185 -17.40 1.25 7.59
CA ILE A 185 -17.00 0.04 8.31
C ILE A 185 -17.81 -0.11 9.60
N GLU A 186 -17.92 -1.35 10.03
CA GLU A 186 -18.53 -1.71 11.31
C GLU A 186 -17.78 -2.86 11.97
N ASN A 187 -17.97 -3.04 13.28
CA ASN A 187 -17.42 -4.19 13.96
C ASN A 187 -18.17 -5.47 13.58
N VAL A 188 -17.43 -6.56 13.44
CA VAL A 188 -18.02 -7.89 13.30
C VAL A 188 -18.82 -8.22 14.56
N ASN A 189 -20.03 -8.72 14.38
CA ASN A 189 -20.92 -9.10 15.47
C ASN A 189 -21.06 -10.61 15.52
N GLU A 190 -20.54 -11.23 16.57
CA GLU A 190 -20.67 -12.66 16.83
C GLU A 190 -21.54 -12.87 18.09
N ASP A 191 -22.57 -13.67 17.97
CA ASP A 191 -23.47 -14.04 19.09
C ASP A 191 -24.08 -12.82 19.82
N GLY A 192 -24.32 -11.71 19.11
CA GLY A 192 -24.88 -10.49 19.66
C GLY A 192 -23.88 -9.59 20.39
N MET A 193 -22.58 -9.90 20.35
CA MET A 193 -21.50 -9.07 20.86
C MET A 193 -20.60 -8.57 19.75
N ALA A 194 -20.43 -7.24 19.68
CA ALA A 194 -19.50 -6.62 18.74
C ALA A 194 -18.05 -6.90 19.16
N ARG A 195 -17.24 -7.42 18.26
CA ARG A 195 -15.79 -7.61 18.45
C ARG A 195 -15.08 -6.28 18.24
N SER A 196 -14.28 -5.86 19.21
CA SER A 196 -13.52 -4.60 19.12
C SER A 196 -12.24 -4.70 18.30
N ASP A 197 -11.90 -5.87 17.80
CA ASP A 197 -10.68 -6.21 17.08
C ASP A 197 -10.92 -6.80 15.68
N ALA A 198 -12.19 -6.86 15.26
CA ALA A 198 -12.58 -7.36 13.95
C ALA A 198 -13.62 -6.44 13.30
N PHE A 199 -13.41 -6.18 12.03
CA PHE A 199 -14.11 -5.16 11.25
C PHE A 199 -14.58 -5.75 9.92
N LYS A 200 -15.59 -5.12 9.33
CA LYS A 200 -16.07 -5.43 8.00
C LYS A 200 -16.61 -4.18 7.32
N LEU A 201 -16.74 -4.24 6.01
CA LEU A 201 -17.45 -3.21 5.26
C LEU A 201 -18.94 -3.26 5.56
N THR A 202 -19.57 -2.10 5.66
CA THR A 202 -21.03 -2.00 5.77
C THR A 202 -21.69 -2.27 4.43
N ASP A 203 -22.99 -2.59 4.45
CA ASP A 203 -23.78 -2.72 3.21
C ASP A 203 -23.76 -1.40 2.42
N LYS A 204 -23.81 -0.25 3.12
CA LYS A 204 -23.65 1.07 2.51
C LYS A 204 -22.35 1.19 1.70
N ALA A 205 -21.21 0.80 2.27
CA ALA A 205 -19.93 0.84 1.56
C ALA A 205 -19.94 -0.05 0.31
N LYS A 206 -20.51 -1.25 0.42
CA LYS A 206 -20.60 -2.22 -0.67
C LYS A 206 -21.52 -1.70 -1.80
N GLU A 207 -22.68 -1.17 -1.46
CA GLU A 207 -23.68 -0.71 -2.43
C GLU A 207 -23.32 0.65 -3.07
N GLU A 208 -22.73 1.58 -2.33
CA GLU A 208 -22.43 2.91 -2.82
C GLU A 208 -21.06 3.01 -3.51
N LEU A 209 -20.02 2.37 -2.97
CA LEU A 209 -18.66 2.49 -3.47
C LEU A 209 -18.24 1.32 -4.38
N LEU A 210 -18.65 0.08 -4.08
CA LEU A 210 -18.19 -1.10 -4.81
C LEU A 210 -19.19 -1.63 -5.84
N CYS A 211 -20.27 -0.92 -6.10
CA CYS A 211 -21.35 -1.36 -7.01
C CYS A 211 -20.93 -1.52 -8.49
N GLU A 212 -19.79 -0.96 -8.90
CA GLU A 212 -19.24 -1.13 -10.24
C GLU A 212 -18.51 -2.47 -10.41
N LEU A 213 -18.19 -3.13 -9.31
CA LEU A 213 -17.49 -4.40 -9.32
C LEU A 213 -18.48 -5.56 -9.42
N ASN A 214 -18.18 -6.53 -10.27
CA ASN A 214 -18.90 -7.80 -10.32
C ASN A 214 -18.41 -8.69 -9.18
N ILE A 215 -18.78 -8.37 -7.94
CA ILE A 215 -18.48 -9.20 -6.78
C ILE A 215 -19.40 -10.44 -6.90
N ASN A 216 -18.83 -11.59 -7.25
CA ASN A 216 -19.58 -12.83 -7.32
C ASN A 216 -20.09 -13.17 -5.91
N GLU A 217 -21.43 -13.20 -5.76
CA GLU A 217 -22.11 -13.75 -4.59
C GLU A 217 -21.83 -15.27 -4.42
#